data_d14312e7838ce303c51c8068eee044b2
#
_entry.id   d14312e7838ce303c51c8068eee044b2
#
_cell.length_a   1.000
_cell.length_b   1.000
_cell.length_c   1.000
_cell.angle_alpha   90.00
_cell.angle_beta   90.00
_cell.angle_gamma   90.00
#
_symmetry.space_group_name_H-M   'P 1'
#
loop_
_entity.id
_entity.type
_entity.pdbx_description
1 polymer ?
#
loop_
_entity_poly.entity_id
_entity_poly.type
_entity_poly.pdbx_seq_one_letter_code
_entity_poly.pdbx_strand_id
1 'polypeptide(L)'
;MNPIELKFLRVRTEKHPTTGTTLEYLHHHHAVAVLILDTNEEKTLLVNQYRPGNRGNLYEVPAGLIDEDENPEDAMFREVLEETGYSKEDLDLIYSYPKPLLISPGYTTENLNFFIVKLKSNEILPKEQALDEGEDLFTEWVKLGEVEKLQIDLKTVFLLNLHKLKKIEG
;
A
#
# COMPACT_ATOMS: atom_id res chain seq x y z
N MET A 1 7.90 -20.00 -29.40
CA MET A 1 7.45 -18.83 -28.66
C MET A 1 8.67 -18.00 -28.31
N ASN A 2 8.68 -16.73 -28.64
CA ASN A 2 9.76 -15.86 -28.17
C ASN A 2 9.68 -15.77 -26.63
N PRO A 3 10.81 -15.77 -25.90
CA PRO A 3 10.80 -15.56 -24.47
C PRO A 3 10.13 -14.23 -24.16
N ILE A 4 9.23 -14.22 -23.16
CA ILE A 4 8.63 -12.99 -22.67
C ILE A 4 9.71 -12.28 -21.87
N GLU A 5 10.12 -11.10 -22.31
CA GLU A 5 11.01 -10.23 -21.55
C GLU A 5 10.19 -9.48 -20.49
N LEU A 6 10.45 -9.77 -19.23
CA LEU A 6 9.74 -9.15 -18.10
C LEU A 6 10.51 -7.90 -17.64
N LYS A 7 9.87 -6.74 -17.73
CA LYS A 7 10.49 -5.46 -17.33
C LYS A 7 10.56 -5.30 -15.80
N PHE A 8 9.50 -5.68 -15.09
CA PHE A 8 9.34 -5.43 -13.66
C PHE A 8 9.38 -6.69 -12.78
N LEU A 9 8.96 -7.83 -13.32
CA LEU A 9 8.90 -9.08 -12.57
C LEU A 9 10.20 -9.87 -12.69
N ARG A 10 10.74 -10.31 -11.55
CA ARG A 10 11.95 -11.15 -11.50
C ARG A 10 11.57 -12.52 -10.97
N VAL A 11 11.49 -13.51 -11.86
CA VAL A 11 11.27 -14.91 -11.47
C VAL A 11 12.58 -15.50 -10.95
N ARG A 12 12.49 -16.20 -9.81
CA ARG A 12 13.59 -16.96 -9.22
C ARG A 12 13.18 -18.39 -8.92
N THR A 13 14.16 -19.24 -8.77
CA THR A 13 13.96 -20.65 -8.40
C THR A 13 14.88 -21.02 -7.24
N GLU A 14 14.40 -21.92 -6.38
CA GLU A 14 15.22 -22.56 -5.35
C GLU A 14 14.82 -24.02 -5.14
N LYS A 15 15.65 -24.81 -4.49
CA LYS A 15 15.33 -26.18 -4.12
C LYS A 15 14.66 -26.21 -2.75
N HIS A 16 13.51 -26.89 -2.67
CA HIS A 16 12.88 -27.13 -1.36
C HIS A 16 13.86 -27.89 -0.46
N PRO A 17 14.13 -27.42 0.75
CA PRO A 17 15.22 -27.93 1.60
C PRO A 17 15.08 -29.40 1.98
N THR A 18 13.86 -29.92 2.00
CA THR A 18 13.58 -31.32 2.42
C THR A 18 13.31 -32.23 1.22
N THR A 19 12.50 -31.80 0.27
CA THR A 19 12.05 -32.67 -0.85
C THR A 19 12.93 -32.57 -2.09
N GLY A 20 13.78 -31.54 -2.21
CA GLY A 20 14.59 -31.27 -3.39
C GLY A 20 13.80 -30.77 -4.61
N THR A 21 12.47 -30.64 -4.51
CA THR A 21 11.61 -30.12 -5.58
C THR A 21 11.99 -28.68 -5.91
N THR A 22 11.99 -28.30 -7.21
CA THR A 22 12.21 -26.92 -7.61
C THR A 22 10.97 -26.09 -7.30
N LEU A 23 11.16 -25.01 -6.56
CA LEU A 23 10.16 -24.01 -6.26
C LEU A 23 10.42 -22.76 -7.12
N GLU A 24 9.37 -22.13 -7.58
CA GLU A 24 9.42 -20.91 -8.39
C GLU A 24 8.72 -19.79 -7.64
N TYR A 25 9.31 -18.58 -7.61
CA TYR A 25 8.73 -17.43 -6.96
C TYR A 25 9.13 -16.12 -7.63
N LEU A 26 8.37 -15.08 -7.37
CA LEU A 26 8.68 -13.70 -7.77
C LEU A 26 9.54 -13.05 -6.71
N HIS A 27 10.69 -12.53 -7.10
CA HIS A 27 11.48 -11.66 -6.25
C HIS A 27 10.99 -10.23 -6.40
N HIS A 28 10.45 -9.67 -5.32
CA HIS A 28 9.87 -8.34 -5.28
C HIS A 28 10.49 -7.50 -4.18
N HIS A 29 10.54 -6.18 -4.36
CA HIS A 29 10.94 -5.23 -3.33
C HIS A 29 9.89 -5.20 -2.21
N HIS A 30 10.31 -4.73 -1.04
CA HIS A 30 9.41 -4.45 0.07
C HIS A 30 8.62 -3.17 -0.21
N ALA A 31 7.48 -3.01 0.45
CA ALA A 31 6.63 -1.88 0.22
C ALA A 31 6.02 -1.35 1.52
N VAL A 32 5.40 -0.20 1.43
CA VAL A 32 4.58 0.43 2.47
C VAL A 32 3.13 0.48 2.04
N ALA A 33 2.21 0.49 3.01
CA ALA A 33 0.80 0.76 2.78
C ALA A 33 0.27 1.59 3.95
N VAL A 34 -0.55 2.61 3.66
CA VAL A 34 -0.93 3.58 4.66
C VAL A 34 -2.42 3.93 4.61
N LEU A 35 -3.11 3.81 5.75
CA LEU A 35 -4.46 4.31 5.93
C LEU A 35 -4.40 5.78 6.32
N ILE A 36 -4.91 6.66 5.47
CA ILE A 36 -4.97 8.10 5.72
C ILE A 36 -6.38 8.44 6.18
N LEU A 37 -6.51 8.95 7.39
CA LEU A 37 -7.78 9.33 8.00
C LEU A 37 -7.99 10.85 7.96
N ASP A 38 -9.24 11.27 7.85
CA ASP A 38 -9.62 12.66 8.14
C ASP A 38 -9.54 12.94 9.67
N THR A 39 -9.63 14.21 10.06
CA THR A 39 -9.48 14.60 11.49
C THR A 39 -10.51 13.94 12.41
N ASN A 40 -11.69 13.61 11.91
CA ASN A 40 -12.78 12.99 12.66
C ASN A 40 -12.73 11.45 12.64
N GLU A 41 -11.83 10.88 11.84
CA GLU A 41 -11.74 9.44 11.59
C GLU A 41 -13.07 8.84 11.09
N GLU A 42 -13.77 9.59 10.23
CA GLU A 42 -15.00 9.17 9.56
C GLU A 42 -14.75 8.77 8.10
N LYS A 43 -13.67 9.31 7.50
CA LYS A 43 -13.28 9.05 6.10
C LYS A 43 -11.83 8.59 6.00
N THR A 44 -11.54 7.89 4.95
CA THR A 44 -10.18 7.58 4.50
C THR A 44 -9.95 8.07 3.09
N LEU A 45 -8.73 8.49 2.79
CA LEU A 45 -8.31 8.80 1.43
C LEU A 45 -7.87 7.50 0.75
N LEU A 46 -8.45 7.20 -0.39
CA LEU A 46 -8.10 6.05 -1.22
C LEU A 46 -7.56 6.53 -2.57
N VAL A 47 -6.68 5.74 -3.15
CA VAL A 47 -6.28 5.84 -4.55
C VAL A 47 -7.12 4.89 -5.39
N ASN A 48 -7.45 5.30 -6.61
CA ASN A 48 -8.12 4.44 -7.58
C ASN A 48 -7.22 4.29 -8.80
N GLN A 49 -6.77 3.06 -9.08
CA GLN A 49 -5.87 2.78 -10.19
C GLN A 49 -6.17 1.44 -10.85
N TYR A 50 -5.74 1.30 -12.12
CA TYR A 50 -5.86 0.06 -12.87
C TYR A 50 -4.90 -1.01 -12.37
N ARG A 51 -5.42 -2.20 -12.10
CA ARG A 51 -4.61 -3.38 -11.73
C ARG A 51 -4.79 -4.51 -12.74
N PRO A 52 -3.72 -4.92 -13.45
CA PRO A 52 -3.82 -5.92 -14.51
C PRO A 52 -4.30 -7.29 -14.00
N GLY A 53 -4.01 -7.65 -12.77
CA GLY A 53 -4.50 -8.89 -12.15
C GLY A 53 -6.01 -8.91 -11.95
N ASN A 54 -6.61 -7.73 -11.76
CA ASN A 54 -8.06 -7.54 -11.66
C ASN A 54 -8.71 -7.21 -13.02
N ARG A 55 -7.93 -6.81 -14.03
CA ARG A 55 -8.38 -6.28 -15.31
C ARG A 55 -9.34 -5.09 -15.18
N GLY A 56 -9.12 -4.25 -14.18
CA GLY A 56 -9.95 -3.10 -13.87
C GLY A 56 -9.38 -2.29 -12.73
N ASN A 57 -10.03 -1.18 -12.43
CA ASN A 57 -9.63 -0.31 -11.34
C ASN A 57 -9.98 -0.91 -9.98
N LEU A 58 -9.13 -0.65 -8.99
CA LEU A 58 -9.35 -0.92 -7.57
C LEU A 58 -9.24 0.38 -6.78
N TYR A 59 -10.01 0.46 -5.70
CA TYR A 59 -9.79 1.42 -4.64
C TYR A 59 -8.84 0.81 -3.61
N GLU A 60 -7.74 1.45 -3.37
CA GLU A 60 -6.68 0.96 -2.49
C GLU A 60 -6.25 2.05 -1.51
N VAL A 61 -5.72 1.67 -0.36
CA VAL A 61 -4.93 2.60 0.44
C VAL A 61 -3.65 2.97 -0.32
N PRO A 62 -3.13 4.21 -0.24
CA PRO A 62 -1.84 4.59 -0.81
C PRO A 62 -0.74 3.60 -0.42
N ALA A 63 0.10 3.24 -1.39
CA ALA A 63 1.10 2.20 -1.21
C ALA A 63 2.18 2.26 -2.31
N GLY A 64 3.45 2.15 -1.92
CA GLY A 64 4.53 2.10 -2.89
C GLY A 64 5.75 1.35 -2.40
N LEU A 65 6.76 1.25 -3.25
CA LEU A 65 7.97 0.49 -2.96
C LEU A 65 8.90 1.28 -2.03
N ILE A 66 9.63 0.55 -1.20
CA ILE A 66 10.72 1.09 -0.40
C ILE A 66 11.97 1.08 -1.26
N ASP A 67 12.61 2.21 -1.43
CA ASP A 67 13.88 2.35 -2.15
C ASP A 67 15.03 1.66 -1.41
N GLU A 68 16.14 1.42 -2.13
CA GLU A 68 17.34 0.83 -1.52
C GLU A 68 17.86 1.75 -0.42
N ASP A 69 18.08 1.19 0.78
CA ASP A 69 18.51 1.89 2.00
C ASP A 69 17.51 2.92 2.58
N GLU A 70 16.28 2.98 2.07
CA GLU A 70 15.24 3.86 2.59
C GLU A 70 14.59 3.28 3.86
N ASN A 71 14.30 4.16 4.83
CA ASN A 71 13.54 3.76 6.02
C ASN A 71 12.04 3.62 5.67
N PRO A 72 11.32 2.58 6.14
CA PRO A 72 9.90 2.39 5.82
C PRO A 72 8.98 3.57 6.17
N GLU A 73 9.26 4.32 7.24
CA GLU A 73 8.47 5.51 7.59
C GLU A 73 8.71 6.67 6.61
N ASP A 74 9.97 6.85 6.18
CA ASP A 74 10.30 7.88 5.19
C ASP A 74 9.70 7.52 3.82
N ALA A 75 9.80 6.25 3.39
CA ALA A 75 9.11 5.74 2.20
C ALA A 75 7.60 5.99 2.26
N MET A 76 6.97 5.72 3.40
CA MET A 76 5.54 5.96 3.59
C MET A 76 5.17 7.44 3.36
N PHE A 77 5.93 8.38 3.93
CA PHE A 77 5.64 9.81 3.73
C PHE A 77 5.96 10.29 2.31
N ARG A 78 6.96 9.73 1.64
CA ARG A 78 7.27 10.00 0.24
C ARG A 78 6.12 9.56 -0.66
N GLU A 79 5.69 8.30 -0.55
CA GLU A 79 4.58 7.74 -1.34
C GLU A 79 3.26 8.49 -1.09
N VAL A 80 2.97 8.86 0.16
CA VAL A 80 1.79 9.68 0.46
C VAL A 80 1.85 11.03 -0.26
N LEU A 81 3.02 11.69 -0.27
CA LEU A 81 3.17 12.96 -0.99
C LEU A 81 3.00 12.79 -2.49
N GLU A 82 3.62 11.77 -3.08
CA GLU A 82 3.60 11.49 -4.52
C GLU A 82 2.19 11.14 -5.00
N GLU A 83 1.52 10.20 -4.34
CA GLU A 83 0.19 9.73 -4.75
C GLU A 83 -0.96 10.64 -4.33
N THR A 84 -0.83 11.40 -3.22
CA THR A 84 -1.98 12.14 -2.66
C THR A 84 -1.78 13.64 -2.53
N GLY A 85 -0.56 14.13 -2.64
CA GLY A 85 -0.20 15.52 -2.48
C GLY A 85 -0.13 15.99 -1.01
N TYR A 86 -0.41 15.15 -0.01
CA TYR A 86 -0.24 15.49 1.40
C TYR A 86 1.19 15.22 1.85
N SER A 87 1.79 16.20 2.54
CA SER A 87 3.15 16.09 3.06
C SER A 87 3.18 15.59 4.51
N LYS A 88 4.36 15.19 4.98
CA LYS A 88 4.60 14.77 6.37
C LYS A 88 4.14 15.82 7.41
N GLU A 89 4.27 17.10 7.07
CA GLU A 89 3.86 18.22 7.92
C GLU A 89 2.34 18.29 8.10
N ASP A 90 1.57 17.74 7.16
CA ASP A 90 0.10 17.76 7.14
C ASP A 90 -0.52 16.63 7.97
N LEU A 91 0.30 15.66 8.39
CA LEU A 91 -0.13 14.39 8.94
C LEU A 91 0.43 14.14 10.34
N ASP A 92 -0.35 13.44 11.17
CA ASP A 92 0.08 12.82 12.40
C ASP A 92 0.18 11.30 12.19
N LEU A 93 1.32 10.70 12.54
CA LEU A 93 1.46 9.24 12.57
C LEU A 93 0.72 8.69 13.80
N ILE A 94 -0.35 7.95 13.56
CA ILE A 94 -1.20 7.36 14.61
C ILE A 94 -0.69 5.99 15.03
N TYR A 95 -0.27 5.19 14.04
CA TYR A 95 0.16 3.82 14.31
C TYR A 95 1.11 3.31 13.24
N SER A 96 2.14 2.59 13.68
CA SER A 96 3.03 1.79 12.84
C SER A 96 2.92 0.33 13.28
N TYR A 97 2.59 -0.57 12.36
CA TYR A 97 2.55 -2.00 12.67
C TYR A 97 3.97 -2.50 12.96
N PRO A 98 4.19 -3.28 14.05
CA PRO A 98 5.54 -3.50 14.62
C PRO A 98 6.52 -4.28 13.73
N LYS A 99 6.06 -4.90 12.66
CA LYS A 99 6.91 -5.66 11.72
C LYS A 99 6.25 -5.76 10.35
N PRO A 100 7.03 -5.88 9.27
CA PRO A 100 6.47 -6.13 7.94
C PRO A 100 5.72 -7.48 7.89
N LEU A 101 4.65 -7.55 7.11
CA LEU A 101 3.88 -8.77 6.88
C LEU A 101 4.11 -9.29 5.47
N LEU A 102 4.37 -10.59 5.38
CA LEU A 102 4.46 -11.30 4.10
C LEU A 102 3.09 -11.35 3.43
N ILE A 103 3.02 -10.95 2.16
CA ILE A 103 1.74 -10.88 1.43
C ILE A 103 1.32 -12.25 0.94
N SER A 104 2.22 -12.96 0.24
CA SER A 104 1.92 -14.28 -0.30
C SER A 104 3.21 -15.11 -0.45
N PRO A 105 3.79 -15.59 0.67
CA PRO A 105 5.12 -16.17 0.70
C PRO A 105 5.25 -17.48 -0.07
N GLY A 106 4.15 -18.04 -0.56
CA GLY A 106 4.15 -19.21 -1.44
C GLY A 106 4.61 -18.90 -2.87
N TYR A 107 4.60 -17.62 -3.30
CA TYR A 107 5.03 -17.27 -4.65
C TYR A 107 5.71 -15.89 -4.79
N THR A 108 5.85 -15.10 -3.73
CA THR A 108 6.55 -13.80 -3.78
C THR A 108 7.33 -13.54 -2.49
N THR A 109 8.42 -12.77 -2.61
CA THR A 109 9.19 -12.27 -1.45
C THR A 109 8.61 -10.96 -0.91
N GLU A 110 7.56 -10.42 -1.51
CA GLU A 110 6.98 -9.15 -1.11
C GLU A 110 6.50 -9.17 0.33
N ASN A 111 6.86 -8.14 1.06
CA ASN A 111 6.24 -7.83 2.35
C ASN A 111 5.89 -6.34 2.45
N LEU A 112 4.88 -6.04 3.28
CA LEU A 112 4.35 -4.70 3.48
C LEU A 112 4.57 -4.23 4.91
N ASN A 113 5.02 -2.99 5.04
CA ASN A 113 4.99 -2.21 6.27
C ASN A 113 3.69 -1.40 6.30
N PHE A 114 2.95 -1.46 7.40
CA PHE A 114 1.63 -0.88 7.51
C PHE A 114 1.59 0.28 8.48
N PHE A 115 0.99 1.39 8.05
CA PHE A 115 0.89 2.62 8.81
C PHE A 115 -0.55 3.15 8.84
N ILE A 116 -0.89 3.89 9.90
CA ILE A 116 -2.10 4.69 9.98
C ILE A 116 -1.68 6.11 10.30
N VAL A 117 -2.10 7.05 9.48
CA VAL A 117 -1.87 8.49 9.65
C VAL A 117 -3.20 9.24 9.64
N LYS A 118 -3.21 10.45 10.19
CA LYS A 118 -4.39 11.29 10.25
C LYS A 118 -4.06 12.72 9.85
N LEU A 119 -4.92 13.38 9.08
CA LEU A 119 -4.80 14.80 8.81
C LEU A 119 -4.81 15.62 10.10
N LYS A 120 -3.94 16.60 10.19
CA LYS A 120 -3.95 17.60 11.28
C LYS A 120 -5.11 18.57 11.16
N SER A 121 -5.58 18.85 9.94
CA SER A 121 -6.76 19.67 9.67
C SER A 121 -7.43 19.24 8.36
N ASN A 122 -8.77 19.21 8.34
CA ASN A 122 -9.53 18.96 7.09
C ASN A 122 -9.52 20.18 6.14
N GLU A 123 -8.96 21.31 6.55
CA GLU A 123 -8.80 22.49 5.71
C GLU A 123 -7.52 22.47 4.87
N ILE A 124 -6.60 21.53 5.16
CA ILE A 124 -5.37 21.35 4.39
C ILE A 124 -5.75 20.82 3.00
N LEU A 125 -5.35 21.56 1.98
CA LEU A 125 -5.52 21.14 0.59
C LEU A 125 -4.26 20.38 0.13
N PRO A 126 -4.42 19.26 -0.59
CA PRO A 126 -3.29 18.55 -1.14
C PRO A 126 -2.58 19.37 -2.20
N LYS A 127 -1.27 19.17 -2.33
CA LYS A 127 -0.48 19.67 -3.46
C LYS A 127 -0.79 18.85 -4.72
N GLU A 128 -0.24 19.25 -5.85
CA GLU A 128 -0.26 18.43 -7.06
C GLU A 128 0.47 17.11 -6.82
N GLN A 129 -0.10 16.02 -7.33
CA GLN A 129 0.50 14.68 -7.28
C GLN A 129 1.79 14.64 -8.10
N ALA A 130 2.77 13.87 -7.67
CA ALA A 130 4.05 13.69 -8.37
C ALA A 130 4.24 12.21 -8.75
N LEU A 131 3.31 11.70 -9.56
CA LEU A 131 3.26 10.30 -9.95
C LEU A 131 4.47 9.88 -10.79
N ASP A 132 4.91 8.64 -10.62
CA ASP A 132 5.95 8.03 -11.43
C ASP A 132 5.53 7.82 -12.89
N GLU A 133 6.52 7.66 -13.79
CA GLU A 133 6.26 7.42 -15.21
C GLU A 133 5.43 6.14 -15.41
N GLY A 134 4.24 6.31 -15.94
CA GLY A 134 3.31 5.22 -16.25
C GLY A 134 2.31 4.93 -15.13
N GLU A 135 2.32 5.69 -14.06
CA GLU A 135 1.26 5.69 -13.06
C GLU A 135 0.10 6.57 -13.52
N ASP A 136 -1.12 6.05 -13.34
CA ASP A 136 -2.37 6.74 -13.64
C ASP A 136 -3.36 6.41 -12.52
N LEU A 137 -3.48 7.31 -11.55
CA LEU A 137 -4.37 7.16 -10.42
C LEU A 137 -5.01 8.49 -10.02
N PHE A 138 -6.17 8.42 -9.40
CA PHE A 138 -6.81 9.56 -8.74
C PHE A 138 -7.15 9.21 -7.28
N THR A 139 -7.31 10.23 -6.46
CA THR A 139 -7.63 10.08 -5.04
C THR A 139 -9.08 10.47 -4.75
N GLU A 140 -9.69 9.78 -3.78
CA GLU A 140 -11.04 10.05 -3.33
C GLU A 140 -11.18 9.86 -1.81
N TRP A 141 -11.82 10.81 -1.13
CA TRP A 141 -12.21 10.68 0.27
C TRP A 141 -13.50 9.86 0.40
N VAL A 142 -13.39 8.67 0.96
CA VAL A 142 -14.50 7.72 1.12
C VAL A 142 -14.83 7.55 2.60
N LYS A 143 -16.13 7.54 2.94
CA LYS A 143 -16.57 7.21 4.31
C LYS A 143 -16.16 5.79 4.67
N LEU A 144 -15.60 5.59 5.87
CA LEU A 144 -15.11 4.28 6.33
C LEU A 144 -16.18 3.18 6.21
N GLY A 145 -17.44 3.49 6.50
CA GLY A 145 -18.55 2.55 6.38
C GLY A 145 -18.96 2.20 4.93
N GLU A 146 -18.46 2.94 3.93
CA GLU A 146 -18.77 2.71 2.51
C GLU A 146 -17.64 1.99 1.76
N VAL A 147 -16.43 1.95 2.34
CA VAL A 147 -15.25 1.38 1.65
C VAL A 147 -15.47 -0.09 1.28
N GLU A 148 -16.10 -0.88 2.14
CA GLU A 148 -16.35 -2.31 1.90
C GLU A 148 -17.34 -2.58 0.73
N LYS A 149 -18.04 -1.54 0.24
CA LYS A 149 -18.91 -1.63 -0.94
C LYS A 149 -18.16 -1.42 -2.26
N LEU A 150 -16.91 -0.97 -2.19
CA LEU A 150 -16.06 -0.75 -3.34
C LEU A 150 -15.27 -2.02 -3.69
N GLN A 151 -14.72 -2.04 -4.90
CA GLN A 151 -13.74 -3.05 -5.28
C GLN A 151 -12.40 -2.68 -4.65
N ILE A 152 -12.02 -3.37 -3.59
CA ILE A 152 -10.82 -3.10 -2.79
C ILE A 152 -9.91 -4.33 -2.70
N ASP A 153 -8.68 -4.13 -2.28
CA ASP A 153 -7.68 -5.18 -2.10
C ASP A 153 -7.49 -5.60 -0.62
N LEU A 154 -6.65 -6.61 -0.41
CA LEU A 154 -6.40 -7.17 0.91
C LEU A 154 -5.71 -6.19 1.87
N LYS A 155 -4.75 -5.37 1.40
CA LYS A 155 -4.05 -4.42 2.25
C LYS A 155 -4.99 -3.34 2.80
N THR A 156 -5.93 -2.89 1.97
CA THR A 156 -7.00 -1.95 2.36
C THR A 156 -7.90 -2.56 3.44
N VAL A 157 -8.38 -3.80 3.24
CA VAL A 157 -9.19 -4.51 4.25
C VAL A 157 -8.43 -4.70 5.55
N PHE A 158 -7.14 -5.06 5.48
CA PHE A 158 -6.30 -5.24 6.66
C PHE A 158 -6.19 -3.96 7.50
N LEU A 159 -5.86 -2.83 6.87
CA LEU A 159 -5.71 -1.55 7.56
C LEU A 159 -7.03 -1.03 8.15
N LEU A 160 -8.14 -1.19 7.44
CA LEU A 160 -9.47 -0.85 7.97
C LEU A 160 -9.81 -1.66 9.23
N ASN A 161 -9.54 -2.96 9.23
CA ASN A 161 -9.78 -3.81 10.40
C ASN A 161 -8.81 -3.51 11.54
N LEU A 162 -7.54 -3.23 11.24
CA LEU A 162 -6.56 -2.81 12.23
C LEU A 162 -7.00 -1.52 12.93
N HIS A 163 -7.49 -0.53 12.18
CA HIS A 163 -8.02 0.70 12.73
C HIS A 163 -9.25 0.46 13.64
N LYS A 164 -10.21 -0.38 13.18
CA LYS A 164 -11.38 -0.77 13.99
C LYS A 164 -10.97 -1.43 15.32
N LEU A 165 -10.00 -2.34 15.28
CA LEU A 165 -9.49 -3.03 16.50
C LEU A 165 -8.84 -2.04 17.46
N LYS A 166 -8.02 -1.10 16.97
CA LYS A 166 -7.37 -0.09 17.80
C LYS A 166 -8.36 0.83 18.50
N LYS A 167 -9.48 1.18 17.86
CA LYS A 167 -10.57 1.96 18.50
C LYS A 167 -11.29 1.22 19.62
N ILE A 168 -11.29 -0.11 19.61
CA ILE A 168 -11.93 -0.91 20.68
C ILE A 168 -11.01 -1.04 21.90
N GLU A 169 -9.69 -1.02 21.69
CA GLU A 169 -8.67 -1.19 22.73
C GLU A 169 -8.34 0.12 23.50
N GLY A 170 -8.69 1.30 22.97
CA GLY A 170 -8.47 2.64 23.53
C GLY A 170 -9.70 3.19 24.19
#